data_08ad8398aad460cd996254e1b320104f
#
_entry.id   08ad8398aad460cd996254e1b320104f
#
_cell.length_a   1.000
_cell.length_b   1.000
_cell.length_c   1.000
_cell.angle_alpha   90.00
_cell.angle_beta   90.00
_cell.angle_gamma   90.00
#
_symmetry.space_group_name_H-M   'P 1'
#
loop_
_entity.id
_entity.type
_entity.pdbx_description
1 polymer ?
#
loop_
_entity_poly.entity_id
_entity_poly.type
_entity_poly.pdbx_seq_one_letter_code
_entity_poly.pdbx_strand_id
1 'polypeptide(L)'
;RRHTRCLSDWSSDVCSSDLPGLGKTTLSRIVANEMGVQIKETSGPVIEKPSDLAGLLTSLEPNDVLFIDEIHRLSTVVEEYLYAAMEDYKIDIMIDSGPNARSIQINLHPFTLVGATTRSGLLTSPLLSRFGIKSRLEYYPAPVLEKIILRSAQILDVNIHSTAAAEIARRSRGTPRIANGLLRRVRDFAQVLNEGKVNMDITQHALKALNVDEHGLDEMDNRILLAIIEKFKGGPVGISTIATAVGEESGTIEEVYEPFLIQEGFLQRTPRGREVTQKAYKHLNKKPPAGHASNTPELF
;
A
#
# COMPACT_ATOMS: atom_id res chain seq x y z
N ARG A 1 11.23 31.68 -9.86
CA ARG A 1 10.12 32.68 -9.91
C ARG A 1 9.14 32.47 -11.08
N ARG A 2 9.01 31.27 -11.68
CA ARG A 2 8.05 30.98 -12.77
C ARG A 2 7.07 29.83 -12.50
N HIS A 3 7.14 29.17 -11.34
CA HIS A 3 6.22 28.07 -10.98
C HIS A 3 5.10 28.42 -9.99
N THR A 4 5.07 29.63 -9.45
CA THR A 4 4.11 30.02 -8.41
C THR A 4 2.76 30.52 -8.94
N ARG A 5 2.54 30.61 -10.25
CA ARG A 5 1.25 31.08 -10.83
C ARG A 5 0.29 29.98 -11.27
N CYS A 6 0.71 28.71 -11.27
CA CYS A 6 -0.17 27.58 -11.60
C CYS A 6 -0.76 26.87 -10.37
N LEU A 7 -0.41 27.26 -9.16
CA LEU A 7 -0.85 26.57 -7.93
C LEU A 7 -2.08 27.22 -7.27
N SER A 8 -2.46 28.44 -7.71
CA SER A 8 -3.62 29.15 -7.13
C SER A 8 -5.00 28.67 -7.62
N ASP A 9 -5.04 27.84 -8.69
CA ASP A 9 -6.29 27.26 -9.22
C ASP A 9 -6.37 25.75 -9.04
N TRP A 10 -5.49 25.16 -8.23
CA TRP A 10 -5.47 23.72 -7.97
C TRP A 10 -6.20 23.37 -6.69
N SER A 11 -7.51 23.43 -6.71
CA SER A 11 -8.38 22.65 -5.84
C SER A 11 -8.54 21.23 -6.38
N SER A 12 -7.44 20.60 -6.80
CA SER A 12 -7.53 19.25 -7.35
C SER A 12 -7.21 18.23 -6.27
N ASP A 13 -8.27 17.66 -5.76
CA ASP A 13 -8.20 16.52 -4.87
C ASP A 13 -7.51 15.34 -5.56
N VAL A 14 -6.63 14.67 -4.85
CA VAL A 14 -5.80 13.57 -5.36
C VAL A 14 -6.21 12.26 -4.71
N CYS A 15 -6.56 11.28 -5.51
CA CYS A 15 -6.78 9.91 -5.05
C CYS A 15 -5.62 9.01 -5.49
N SER A 16 -4.96 8.37 -4.53
CA SER A 16 -3.91 7.37 -4.80
C SER A 16 -4.44 5.99 -4.47
N SER A 17 -4.46 5.09 -5.45
CA SER A 17 -4.92 3.72 -5.28
C SER A 17 -3.76 2.72 -5.26
N ASP A 18 -4.03 1.58 -4.67
CA ASP A 18 -3.31 0.30 -4.69
C ASP A 18 -2.26 0.07 -3.60
N LEU A 19 -1.79 -1.10 -3.55
CA LEU A 19 -0.79 -1.82 -2.76
C LEU A 19 -0.27 -1.15 -1.45
N PRO A 20 -0.25 -1.87 -0.34
CA PRO A 20 0.27 -1.36 0.92
C PRO A 20 1.79 -1.13 0.86
N GLY A 21 2.27 -0.06 1.51
CA GLY A 21 3.71 0.16 1.67
C GLY A 21 4.43 0.88 0.54
N LEU A 22 3.71 1.40 -0.47
CA LEU A 22 4.28 2.15 -1.60
C LEU A 22 4.56 3.63 -1.30
N GLY A 23 4.24 4.12 -0.10
CA GLY A 23 4.58 5.48 0.32
C GLY A 23 3.48 6.52 0.10
N LYS A 24 2.20 6.13 0.08
CA LYS A 24 1.04 7.04 -0.06
C LYS A 24 1.08 8.21 0.93
N THR A 25 1.26 7.93 2.21
CA THR A 25 1.40 8.95 3.26
C THR A 25 2.66 9.83 3.06
N THR A 26 3.76 9.25 2.58
CA THR A 26 4.98 10.02 2.27
C THR A 26 4.73 10.98 1.12
N LEU A 27 4.01 10.53 0.10
CA LEU A 27 3.65 11.36 -1.05
C LEU A 27 2.77 12.54 -0.64
N SER A 28 1.75 12.32 0.21
CA SER A 28 0.88 13.40 0.71
C SER A 28 1.66 14.45 1.50
N ARG A 29 2.65 14.06 2.31
CA ARG A 29 3.56 14.97 3.01
C ARG A 29 4.45 15.76 2.05
N ILE A 30 4.92 15.11 0.98
CA ILE A 30 5.70 15.81 -0.06
C ILE A 30 4.82 16.85 -0.76
N VAL A 31 3.58 16.51 -1.10
CA VAL A 31 2.63 17.46 -1.72
C VAL A 31 2.42 18.68 -0.83
N ALA A 32 2.10 18.48 0.45
CA ALA A 32 1.90 19.58 1.39
C ALA A 32 3.16 20.46 1.53
N ASN A 33 4.34 19.82 1.59
CA ASN A 33 5.62 20.51 1.72
C ASN A 33 5.95 21.36 0.46
N GLU A 34 5.69 20.82 -0.73
CA GLU A 34 5.87 21.55 -2.00
C GLU A 34 4.88 22.71 -2.15
N MET A 35 3.66 22.55 -1.61
CA MET A 35 2.66 23.63 -1.55
C MET A 35 2.96 24.67 -0.47
N GLY A 36 3.86 24.37 0.48
CA GLY A 36 4.20 25.26 1.60
C GLY A 36 3.10 25.38 2.64
N VAL A 37 2.25 24.37 2.80
CA VAL A 37 1.10 24.34 3.72
C VAL A 37 1.20 23.19 4.73
N GLN A 38 0.34 23.21 5.74
CA GLN A 38 0.26 22.14 6.73
C GLN A 38 -0.51 20.94 6.18
N ILE A 39 -0.24 19.77 6.76
CA ILE A 39 -0.99 18.54 6.47
C ILE A 39 -1.64 18.03 7.74
N LYS A 40 -2.93 17.69 7.64
CA LYS A 40 -3.62 16.90 8.66
C LYS A 40 -3.83 15.49 8.16
N GLU A 41 -3.42 14.53 8.95
CA GLU A 41 -3.46 13.11 8.58
C GLU A 41 -4.50 12.39 9.43
N THR A 42 -5.34 11.60 8.78
CA THR A 42 -6.34 10.75 9.40
C THR A 42 -6.53 9.47 8.58
N SER A 43 -7.44 8.62 9.00
CA SER A 43 -7.82 7.42 8.24
C SER A 43 -9.34 7.22 8.24
N GLY A 44 -9.87 6.56 7.20
CA GLY A 44 -11.30 6.28 7.07
C GLY A 44 -11.92 5.66 8.32
N PRO A 45 -11.32 4.61 8.92
CA PRO A 45 -11.86 4.00 10.15
C PRO A 45 -11.95 4.91 11.38
N VAL A 46 -11.19 5.99 11.44
CA VAL A 46 -11.19 6.95 12.58
C VAL A 46 -12.35 7.92 12.46
N ILE A 47 -12.85 8.16 11.26
CA ILE A 47 -13.98 9.07 10.99
C ILE A 47 -15.27 8.24 11.03
N GLU A 48 -15.85 8.08 12.21
CA GLU A 48 -17.06 7.28 12.39
C GLU A 48 -18.33 8.06 12.09
N LYS A 49 -18.35 9.36 12.39
CA LYS A 49 -19.53 10.23 12.33
C LYS A 49 -19.24 11.51 11.55
N PRO A 50 -20.27 12.15 10.97
CA PRO A 50 -20.13 13.46 10.34
C PRO A 50 -19.52 14.53 11.23
N SER A 51 -19.77 14.49 12.55
CA SER A 51 -19.15 15.40 13.53
C SER A 51 -17.64 15.30 13.60
N ASP A 52 -17.09 14.09 13.40
CA ASP A 52 -15.65 13.87 13.43
C ASP A 52 -15.00 14.49 12.20
N LEU A 53 -15.62 14.31 11.03
CA LEU A 53 -15.22 14.96 9.79
C LEU A 53 -15.30 16.47 9.91
N ALA A 54 -16.40 17.00 10.47
CA ALA A 54 -16.57 18.42 10.65
C ALA A 54 -15.50 19.03 11.57
N GLY A 55 -15.16 18.36 12.66
CA GLY A 55 -14.08 18.79 13.56
C GLY A 55 -12.73 18.86 12.86
N LEU A 56 -12.44 17.91 11.98
CA LEU A 56 -11.23 17.92 11.16
C LEU A 56 -11.25 19.08 10.16
N LEU A 57 -12.30 19.23 9.39
CA LEU A 57 -12.41 20.23 8.33
C LEU A 57 -12.40 21.67 8.88
N THR A 58 -13.10 21.93 9.98
CA THR A 58 -13.12 23.27 10.61
C THR A 58 -11.80 23.66 11.25
N SER A 59 -10.92 22.70 11.48
CA SER A 59 -9.59 22.93 12.07
C SER A 59 -8.50 23.13 11.00
N LEU A 60 -8.83 23.11 9.71
CA LEU A 60 -7.89 23.39 8.61
C LEU A 60 -7.73 24.88 8.41
N GLU A 61 -6.49 25.29 8.17
CA GLU A 61 -6.16 26.62 7.71
C GLU A 61 -6.31 26.71 6.17
N PRO A 62 -6.37 27.92 5.60
CA PRO A 62 -6.52 28.08 4.15
C PRO A 62 -5.45 27.35 3.34
N ASN A 63 -5.89 26.53 2.40
CA ASN A 63 -5.09 25.69 1.49
C ASN A 63 -4.34 24.51 2.14
N ASP A 64 -4.61 24.19 3.40
CA ASP A 64 -4.05 23.01 4.05
C ASP A 64 -4.42 21.72 3.30
N VAL A 65 -3.62 20.69 3.50
CA VAL A 65 -3.85 19.35 2.97
C VAL A 65 -4.52 18.49 4.03
N LEU A 66 -5.67 17.90 3.70
CA LEU A 66 -6.28 16.82 4.46
C LEU A 66 -5.94 15.48 3.80
N PHE A 67 -5.21 14.63 4.48
CA PHE A 67 -4.90 13.28 4.04
C PHE A 67 -5.78 12.26 4.77
N ILE A 68 -6.52 11.45 4.00
CA ILE A 68 -7.34 10.36 4.54
C ILE A 68 -6.79 9.03 3.99
N ASP A 69 -6.15 8.24 4.87
CA ASP A 69 -5.75 6.87 4.51
C ASP A 69 -6.94 5.92 4.59
N GLU A 70 -6.94 4.87 3.77
CA GLU A 70 -8.04 3.89 3.67
C GLU A 70 -9.42 4.57 3.48
N ILE A 71 -9.48 5.59 2.61
CA ILE A 71 -10.66 6.42 2.38
C ILE A 71 -11.91 5.60 1.98
N HIS A 72 -11.73 4.41 1.36
CA HIS A 72 -12.81 3.48 1.03
C HIS A 72 -13.54 2.91 2.24
N ARG A 73 -13.03 3.13 3.45
CA ARG A 73 -13.66 2.70 4.71
C ARG A 73 -14.53 3.77 5.37
N LEU A 74 -14.68 4.91 4.74
CA LEU A 74 -15.67 5.89 5.17
C LEU A 74 -17.09 5.32 5.04
N SER A 75 -17.96 5.63 5.98
CA SER A 75 -19.38 5.31 5.83
C SER A 75 -20.02 6.19 4.76
N THR A 76 -21.05 5.69 4.08
CA THR A 76 -21.79 6.45 3.05
C THR A 76 -22.26 7.80 3.56
N VAL A 77 -22.71 7.85 4.81
CA VAL A 77 -23.15 9.11 5.45
C VAL A 77 -22.01 10.11 5.54
N VAL A 78 -20.83 9.69 5.98
CA VAL A 78 -19.64 10.56 6.05
C VAL A 78 -19.17 10.99 4.67
N GLU A 79 -19.25 10.11 3.66
CA GLU A 79 -18.93 10.46 2.28
C GLU A 79 -19.82 11.59 1.75
N GLU A 80 -21.14 11.58 2.04
CA GLU A 80 -22.08 12.63 1.61
C GLU A 80 -21.69 14.00 2.18
N TYR A 81 -21.28 14.06 3.44
CA TYR A 81 -20.76 15.31 4.04
C TYR A 81 -19.44 15.75 3.40
N LEU A 82 -18.58 14.80 3.06
CA LEU A 82 -17.33 15.09 2.38
C LEU A 82 -17.57 15.67 0.98
N TYR A 83 -18.61 15.22 0.25
CA TYR A 83 -18.96 15.78 -1.07
C TYR A 83 -19.28 17.27 -1.00
N ALA A 84 -20.12 17.68 -0.05
CA ALA A 84 -20.46 19.09 0.13
C ALA A 84 -19.22 19.93 0.51
N ALA A 85 -18.34 19.35 1.33
CA ALA A 85 -17.10 20.02 1.72
C ALA A 85 -16.14 20.20 0.53
N MET A 86 -16.05 19.23 -0.39
CA MET A 86 -15.21 19.30 -1.58
C MET A 86 -15.73 20.27 -2.65
N GLU A 87 -17.05 20.32 -2.83
CA GLU A 87 -17.66 21.13 -3.89
C GLU A 87 -17.87 22.59 -3.48
N ASP A 88 -18.44 22.80 -2.28
CA ASP A 88 -18.95 24.11 -1.85
C ASP A 88 -18.14 24.73 -0.70
N TYR A 89 -17.14 24.01 -0.15
CA TYR A 89 -16.43 24.40 1.07
C TYR A 89 -17.39 24.72 2.22
N LYS A 90 -18.40 23.88 2.39
CA LYS A 90 -19.43 24.00 3.42
C LYS A 90 -19.75 22.63 4.00
N ILE A 91 -20.15 22.64 5.26
CA ILE A 91 -20.63 21.45 5.94
C ILE A 91 -21.86 21.80 6.78
N ASP A 92 -22.91 21.00 6.68
CA ASP A 92 -24.13 21.15 7.47
C ASP A 92 -24.07 20.18 8.65
N ILE A 93 -24.15 20.69 9.87
CA ILE A 93 -24.13 19.88 11.10
C ILE A 93 -25.52 19.95 11.77
N MET A 94 -26.07 18.77 12.06
CA MET A 94 -27.29 18.65 12.86
C MET A 94 -26.93 18.81 14.33
N ILE A 95 -27.53 19.80 15.03
CA ILE A 95 -27.25 20.07 16.45
C ILE A 95 -28.12 19.22 17.35
N ASP A 96 -29.36 18.94 16.94
CA ASP A 96 -30.34 18.19 17.70
C ASP A 96 -30.92 17.03 16.88
N SER A 97 -31.40 16.00 17.58
CA SER A 97 -32.15 14.89 17.00
C SER A 97 -33.63 15.03 17.34
N GLY A 98 -34.54 14.90 16.37
CA GLY A 98 -35.98 14.90 16.57
C GLY A 98 -36.74 15.97 15.73
N PRO A 99 -38.03 16.18 15.99
CA PRO A 99 -38.86 17.05 15.17
C PRO A 99 -38.41 18.54 15.12
N ASN A 100 -37.62 18.99 16.09
CA ASN A 100 -37.06 20.33 16.19
C ASN A 100 -35.56 20.39 15.82
N ALA A 101 -35.05 19.39 15.12
CA ALA A 101 -33.66 19.35 14.70
C ALA A 101 -33.31 20.61 13.88
N ARG A 102 -32.21 21.25 14.28
CA ARG A 102 -31.66 22.42 13.56
C ARG A 102 -30.33 22.03 12.93
N SER A 103 -30.17 22.42 11.66
CA SER A 103 -28.87 22.36 11.02
C SER A 103 -28.13 23.70 11.10
N ILE A 104 -26.85 23.67 11.35
CA ILE A 104 -25.98 24.85 11.18
C ILE A 104 -25.05 24.55 10.01
N GLN A 105 -25.05 25.45 9.04
CA GLN A 105 -24.08 25.44 7.94
C GLN A 105 -22.80 26.16 8.38
N ILE A 106 -21.67 25.48 8.28
CA ILE A 106 -20.36 26.03 8.59
C ILE A 106 -19.60 26.20 7.27
N ASN A 107 -19.08 27.41 7.04
CA ASN A 107 -18.16 27.66 5.94
C ASN A 107 -16.76 27.13 6.30
N LEU A 108 -16.13 26.46 5.36
CA LEU A 108 -14.79 25.89 5.48
C LEU A 108 -13.78 26.74 4.71
N HIS A 109 -12.54 26.72 5.13
CA HIS A 109 -11.47 27.23 4.31
C HIS A 109 -11.23 26.31 3.10
N PRO A 110 -10.82 26.85 1.95
CA PRO A 110 -10.37 26.02 0.83
C PRO A 110 -9.23 25.09 1.30
N PHE A 111 -9.33 23.83 0.95
CA PHE A 111 -8.35 22.79 1.32
C PHE A 111 -8.12 21.84 0.14
N THR A 112 -7.04 21.07 0.21
CA THR A 112 -6.76 20.00 -0.76
C THR A 112 -6.98 18.66 -0.07
N LEU A 113 -7.86 17.82 -0.64
CA LEU A 113 -8.07 16.47 -0.16
C LEU A 113 -7.13 15.49 -0.87
N VAL A 114 -6.38 14.71 -0.09
CA VAL A 114 -5.60 13.59 -0.60
C VAL A 114 -6.16 12.30 -0.01
N GLY A 115 -6.85 11.51 -0.83
CA GLY A 115 -7.38 10.21 -0.46
C GLY A 115 -6.42 9.07 -0.85
N ALA A 116 -6.17 8.14 0.06
CA ALA A 116 -5.43 6.93 -0.23
C ALA A 116 -6.27 5.68 0.02
N THR A 117 -6.12 4.67 -0.82
CA THR A 117 -6.83 3.40 -0.68
C THR A 117 -5.97 2.24 -1.15
N THR A 118 -6.20 1.06 -0.59
CA THR A 118 -5.69 -0.22 -1.11
C THR A 118 -6.71 -0.93 -1.99
N ARG A 119 -7.96 -0.43 -2.04
CA ARG A 119 -9.09 -1.05 -2.74
C ARG A 119 -9.89 0.00 -3.52
N SER A 120 -9.34 0.46 -4.64
CA SER A 120 -10.00 1.46 -5.49
C SER A 120 -11.40 1.05 -5.97
N GLY A 121 -11.63 -0.26 -6.16
CA GLY A 121 -12.95 -0.78 -6.55
C GLY A 121 -14.04 -0.67 -5.48
N LEU A 122 -13.70 -0.34 -4.23
CA LEU A 122 -14.67 -0.10 -3.16
C LEU A 122 -15.05 1.38 -3.02
N LEU A 123 -14.36 2.29 -3.71
CA LEU A 123 -14.73 3.70 -3.73
C LEU A 123 -16.00 3.89 -4.53
N THR A 124 -16.90 4.71 -3.99
CA THR A 124 -18.14 5.05 -4.69
C THR A 124 -17.85 5.88 -5.95
N SER A 125 -18.65 5.69 -6.99
CA SER A 125 -18.51 6.47 -8.23
C SER A 125 -18.65 7.99 -8.00
N PRO A 126 -19.57 8.49 -7.13
CA PRO A 126 -19.64 9.89 -6.78
C PRO A 126 -18.36 10.44 -6.14
N LEU A 127 -17.73 9.70 -5.22
CA LEU A 127 -16.48 10.11 -4.62
C LEU A 127 -15.35 10.15 -5.66
N LEU A 128 -15.22 9.10 -6.46
CA LEU A 128 -14.22 9.04 -7.51
C LEU A 128 -14.31 10.16 -8.54
N SER A 129 -15.55 10.61 -8.88
CA SER A 129 -15.74 11.67 -9.89
C SER A 129 -15.27 13.04 -9.40
N ARG A 130 -15.20 13.25 -8.08
CA ARG A 130 -14.78 14.51 -7.46
C ARG A 130 -13.27 14.66 -7.35
N PHE A 131 -12.53 13.56 -7.39
CA PHE A 131 -11.08 13.65 -7.45
C PHE A 131 -10.59 14.08 -8.83
N GLY A 132 -9.95 15.23 -8.91
CA GLY A 132 -9.38 15.78 -10.13
C GLY A 132 -8.18 14.98 -10.63
N ILE A 133 -7.38 14.43 -9.73
CA ILE A 133 -6.21 13.62 -10.04
C ILE A 133 -6.37 12.22 -9.45
N LYS A 134 -6.24 11.21 -10.31
CA LYS A 134 -6.25 9.80 -9.91
C LYS A 134 -4.91 9.18 -10.29
N SER A 135 -4.16 8.74 -9.31
CA SER A 135 -2.85 8.14 -9.51
C SER A 135 -2.84 6.70 -8.99
N ARG A 136 -2.24 5.82 -9.77
CA ARG A 136 -1.97 4.45 -9.35
C ARG A 136 -0.49 4.33 -9.03
N LEU A 137 -0.17 3.85 -7.84
CA LEU A 137 1.20 3.57 -7.44
C LEU A 137 1.55 2.13 -7.84
N GLU A 138 2.66 1.98 -8.52
CA GLU A 138 3.21 0.69 -8.93
C GLU A 138 4.37 0.27 -8.02
N TYR A 139 4.74 -1.00 -8.09
CA TYR A 139 5.93 -1.49 -7.41
C TYR A 139 7.19 -0.79 -7.93
N TYR A 140 8.08 -0.48 -7.01
CA TYR A 140 9.34 0.17 -7.33
C TYR A 140 10.34 -0.85 -7.91
N PRO A 141 11.02 -0.53 -9.01
CA PRO A 141 12.11 -1.35 -9.50
C PRO A 141 13.28 -1.38 -8.51
N ALA A 142 14.02 -2.48 -8.47
CA ALA A 142 15.11 -2.68 -7.52
C ALA A 142 16.14 -1.54 -7.49
N PRO A 143 16.57 -0.92 -8.63
CA PRO A 143 17.51 0.21 -8.59
C PRO A 143 16.96 1.46 -7.88
N VAL A 144 15.64 1.66 -7.87
CA VAL A 144 15.01 2.77 -7.12
C VAL A 144 14.95 2.45 -5.65
N LEU A 145 14.61 1.21 -5.28
CA LEU A 145 14.63 0.75 -3.90
C LEU A 145 16.04 0.79 -3.30
N GLU A 146 17.08 0.47 -4.07
CA GLU A 146 18.47 0.60 -3.63
C GLU A 146 18.78 2.03 -3.20
N LYS A 147 18.38 3.04 -3.98
CA LYS A 147 18.54 4.46 -3.62
C LYS A 147 17.80 4.81 -2.33
N ILE A 148 16.59 4.27 -2.15
CA ILE A 148 15.81 4.45 -0.92
C ILE A 148 16.53 3.83 0.27
N ILE A 149 17.06 2.60 0.13
CA ILE A 149 17.81 1.91 1.17
C ILE A 149 19.07 2.68 1.55
N LEU A 150 19.86 3.14 0.59
CA LEU A 150 21.08 3.92 0.84
C LEU A 150 20.76 5.22 1.58
N ARG A 151 19.70 5.95 1.16
CA ARG A 151 19.23 7.14 1.88
C ARG A 151 18.76 6.82 3.30
N SER A 152 18.01 5.75 3.46
CA SER A 152 17.53 5.33 4.78
C SER A 152 18.68 4.90 5.68
N ALA A 153 19.70 4.23 5.13
CA ALA A 153 20.91 3.85 5.85
C ALA A 153 21.67 5.08 6.36
N GLN A 154 21.78 6.14 5.55
CA GLN A 154 22.39 7.42 5.97
C GLN A 154 21.62 8.04 7.13
N ILE A 155 20.28 8.07 7.07
CA ILE A 155 19.43 8.65 8.13
C ILE A 155 19.54 7.83 9.42
N LEU A 156 19.71 6.51 9.32
CA LEU A 156 19.82 5.58 10.44
C LEU A 156 21.26 5.40 10.94
N ASP A 157 22.23 6.09 10.36
CA ASP A 157 23.67 5.95 10.63
C ASP A 157 24.15 4.50 10.48
N VAL A 158 23.72 3.82 9.42
CA VAL A 158 24.08 2.44 9.09
C VAL A 158 25.16 2.41 8.02
N ASN A 159 26.31 1.83 8.33
CA ASN A 159 27.38 1.60 7.37
C ASN A 159 27.03 0.41 6.48
N ILE A 160 26.54 0.66 5.26
CA ILE A 160 26.12 -0.35 4.30
C ILE A 160 26.92 -0.29 3.00
N HIS A 161 27.36 -1.42 2.51
CA HIS A 161 27.97 -1.54 1.19
C HIS A 161 26.90 -1.52 0.09
N SER A 162 27.20 -0.92 -1.07
CA SER A 162 26.24 -0.80 -2.18
C SER A 162 25.70 -2.15 -2.68
N THR A 163 26.55 -3.18 -2.73
CA THR A 163 26.13 -4.54 -3.12
C THR A 163 25.12 -5.14 -2.14
N ALA A 164 25.27 -4.86 -0.84
CA ALA A 164 24.31 -5.28 0.19
C ALA A 164 22.99 -4.54 0.06
N ALA A 165 23.03 -3.24 -0.23
CA ALA A 165 21.83 -2.45 -0.49
C ALA A 165 21.07 -2.95 -1.73
N ALA A 166 21.77 -3.27 -2.81
CA ALA A 166 21.20 -3.84 -4.03
C ALA A 166 20.54 -5.20 -3.76
N GLU A 167 21.15 -6.06 -2.94
CA GLU A 167 20.60 -7.37 -2.59
C GLU A 167 19.34 -7.23 -1.73
N ILE A 168 19.33 -6.34 -0.75
CA ILE A 168 18.12 -6.03 0.03
C ILE A 168 17.01 -5.49 -0.89
N ALA A 169 17.35 -4.58 -1.81
CA ALA A 169 16.41 -4.01 -2.75
C ALA A 169 15.75 -5.07 -3.63
N ARG A 170 16.53 -6.02 -4.15
CA ARG A 170 16.06 -7.11 -4.99
C ARG A 170 15.03 -7.99 -4.27
N ARG A 171 15.21 -8.22 -2.96
CA ARG A 171 14.31 -9.06 -2.14
C ARG A 171 13.20 -8.26 -1.45
N SER A 172 13.05 -6.98 -1.77
CA SER A 172 12.09 -6.08 -1.10
C SER A 172 10.69 -6.05 -1.72
N ARG A 173 10.38 -6.97 -2.63
CA ARG A 173 9.04 -7.12 -3.22
C ARG A 173 8.50 -5.81 -3.84
N GLY A 174 9.38 -4.99 -4.39
CA GLY A 174 8.99 -3.71 -5.00
C GLY A 174 8.46 -2.66 -4.03
N THR A 175 8.55 -2.84 -2.70
CA THR A 175 7.95 -1.91 -1.75
C THR A 175 8.95 -1.26 -0.80
N PRO A 176 8.94 0.09 -0.66
CA PRO A 176 9.79 0.81 0.29
C PRO A 176 9.62 0.38 1.76
N ARG A 177 8.40 -0.02 2.16
CA ARG A 177 8.13 -0.51 3.52
C ARG A 177 8.93 -1.78 3.84
N ILE A 178 8.90 -2.76 2.94
CA ILE A 178 9.65 -4.02 3.09
C ILE A 178 11.14 -3.74 3.00
N ALA A 179 11.61 -2.91 2.05
CA ALA A 179 13.00 -2.52 1.91
C ALA A 179 13.58 -1.94 3.21
N ASN A 180 12.87 -0.97 3.81
CA ASN A 180 13.27 -0.39 5.08
C ASN A 180 13.14 -1.36 6.25
N GLY A 181 12.18 -2.27 6.22
CA GLY A 181 12.04 -3.36 7.19
C GLY A 181 13.23 -4.29 7.16
N LEU A 182 13.60 -4.78 5.97
CA LEU A 182 14.76 -5.64 5.78
C LEU A 182 16.07 -4.94 6.15
N LEU A 183 16.26 -3.67 5.77
CA LEU A 183 17.43 -2.88 6.16
C LEU A 183 17.60 -2.85 7.69
N ARG A 184 16.55 -2.58 8.45
CA ARG A 184 16.61 -2.56 9.92
C ARG A 184 16.99 -3.93 10.48
N ARG A 185 16.42 -5.01 9.97
CA ARG A 185 16.73 -6.37 10.42
C ARG A 185 18.17 -6.73 10.09
N VAL A 186 18.63 -6.48 8.86
CA VAL A 186 20.03 -6.74 8.46
C VAL A 186 21.01 -5.93 9.31
N ARG A 187 20.68 -4.67 9.64
CA ARG A 187 21.45 -3.85 10.58
C ARG A 187 21.56 -4.53 11.94
N ASP A 188 20.45 -5.04 12.48
CA ASP A 188 20.45 -5.69 13.80
C ASP A 188 21.40 -6.93 13.79
N PHE A 189 21.40 -7.72 12.72
CA PHE A 189 22.39 -8.79 12.53
C PHE A 189 23.82 -8.25 12.43
N ALA A 190 24.04 -7.16 11.70
CA ALA A 190 25.36 -6.57 11.54
C ALA A 190 25.92 -6.05 12.86
N GLN A 191 25.10 -5.46 13.72
CA GLN A 191 25.49 -5.00 15.04
C GLN A 191 26.00 -6.12 15.93
N VAL A 192 25.40 -7.32 15.83
CA VAL A 192 25.78 -8.48 16.64
C VAL A 192 26.99 -9.21 16.06
N LEU A 193 27.04 -9.34 14.72
CA LEU A 193 27.98 -10.25 14.05
C LEU A 193 29.15 -9.56 13.33
N ASN A 194 29.07 -8.23 13.07
CA ASN A 194 30.03 -7.54 12.21
C ASN A 194 30.22 -6.04 12.58
N GLU A 195 30.28 -5.72 13.84
CA GLU A 195 30.57 -4.35 14.33
C GLU A 195 29.70 -3.26 13.66
N GLY A 196 28.45 -3.59 13.31
CA GLY A 196 27.51 -2.67 12.67
C GLY A 196 27.73 -2.45 11.16
N LYS A 197 28.70 -3.14 10.53
CA LYS A 197 28.97 -3.00 9.10
C LYS A 197 28.12 -4.00 8.29
N VAL A 198 27.26 -3.49 7.41
CA VAL A 198 26.39 -4.28 6.54
C VAL A 198 27.10 -4.58 5.22
N ASN A 199 27.66 -5.77 5.10
CA ASN A 199 28.26 -6.31 3.88
C ASN A 199 27.38 -7.42 3.27
N MET A 200 27.79 -8.00 2.14
CA MET A 200 27.02 -9.04 1.44
C MET A 200 26.83 -10.30 2.31
N ASP A 201 27.86 -10.74 3.01
CA ASP A 201 27.81 -11.99 3.81
C ASP A 201 26.79 -11.88 4.95
N ILE A 202 26.83 -10.76 5.69
CA ILE A 202 25.85 -10.47 6.75
C ILE A 202 24.45 -10.34 6.17
N THR A 203 24.32 -9.70 5.01
CA THR A 203 23.02 -9.55 4.34
C THR A 203 22.43 -10.90 3.96
N GLN A 204 23.21 -11.78 3.33
CA GLN A 204 22.76 -13.12 2.97
C GLN A 204 22.41 -13.96 4.20
N HIS A 205 23.24 -13.88 5.24
CA HIS A 205 23.00 -14.57 6.50
C HIS A 205 21.67 -14.11 7.13
N ALA A 206 21.47 -12.79 7.23
CA ALA A 206 20.26 -12.22 7.81
C ALA A 206 19.00 -12.57 7.00
N LEU A 207 19.05 -12.43 5.67
CA LEU A 207 17.92 -12.75 4.80
C LEU A 207 17.54 -14.24 4.88
N LYS A 208 18.54 -15.13 4.96
CA LYS A 208 18.32 -16.56 5.19
C LYS A 208 17.68 -16.83 6.55
N ALA A 209 18.16 -16.18 7.61
CA ALA A 209 17.60 -16.32 8.96
C ALA A 209 16.16 -15.76 9.05
N LEU A 210 15.80 -14.79 8.20
CA LEU A 210 14.45 -14.23 8.06
C LEU A 210 13.55 -15.04 7.12
N ASN A 211 14.03 -16.15 6.57
CA ASN A 211 13.32 -16.97 5.58
C ASN A 211 12.88 -16.19 4.32
N VAL A 212 13.68 -15.18 3.92
CA VAL A 212 13.46 -14.44 2.67
C VAL A 212 14.36 -15.03 1.58
N ASP A 213 13.76 -15.62 0.58
CA ASP A 213 14.47 -16.31 -0.49
C ASP A 213 15.00 -15.38 -1.59
N GLU A 214 15.58 -15.94 -2.64
CA GLU A 214 16.17 -15.20 -3.76
C GLU A 214 15.18 -14.34 -4.55
N HIS A 215 13.90 -14.71 -4.54
CA HIS A 215 12.82 -13.99 -5.19
C HIS A 215 12.10 -13.00 -4.26
N GLY A 216 12.51 -12.95 -2.99
CA GLY A 216 11.84 -12.12 -1.98
C GLY A 216 10.57 -12.77 -1.41
N LEU A 217 10.36 -14.08 -1.65
CA LEU A 217 9.26 -14.79 -1.01
C LEU A 217 9.63 -15.07 0.44
N ASP A 218 8.65 -14.86 1.32
CA ASP A 218 8.76 -15.20 2.74
C ASP A 218 8.19 -16.60 3.06
N GLU A 219 8.18 -16.93 4.33
CA GLU A 219 7.66 -18.22 4.79
C GLU A 219 6.18 -18.41 4.44
N MET A 220 5.35 -17.34 4.54
CA MET A 220 3.93 -17.44 4.26
C MET A 220 3.66 -17.58 2.76
N ASP A 221 4.41 -16.88 1.89
CA ASP A 221 4.31 -17.08 0.44
C ASP A 221 4.57 -18.53 0.07
N ASN A 222 5.67 -19.08 0.57
CA ASN A 222 6.04 -20.48 0.31
C ASN A 222 4.99 -21.45 0.87
N ARG A 223 4.42 -21.15 2.04
CA ARG A 223 3.36 -21.94 2.66
C ARG A 223 2.07 -21.90 1.84
N ILE A 224 1.71 -20.76 1.26
CA ILE A 224 0.55 -20.62 0.36
C ILE A 224 0.78 -21.47 -0.91
N LEU A 225 1.93 -21.31 -1.57
CA LEU A 225 2.26 -22.07 -2.78
C LEU A 225 2.30 -23.57 -2.53
N LEU A 226 2.93 -24.02 -1.42
CA LEU A 226 2.99 -25.42 -1.03
C LEU A 226 1.60 -25.98 -0.72
N ALA A 227 0.73 -25.24 -0.04
CA ALA A 227 -0.63 -25.67 0.24
C ALA A 227 -1.42 -25.91 -1.05
N ILE A 228 -1.29 -25.01 -2.04
CA ILE A 228 -1.96 -25.17 -3.34
C ILE A 228 -1.40 -26.38 -4.10
N ILE A 229 -0.08 -26.58 -4.10
CA ILE A 229 0.56 -27.70 -4.79
C ILE A 229 0.20 -29.04 -4.15
N GLU A 230 0.39 -29.17 -2.83
CA GLU A 230 0.32 -30.47 -2.17
C GLU A 230 -1.11 -30.88 -1.80
N LYS A 231 -1.92 -29.93 -1.31
CA LYS A 231 -3.30 -30.23 -0.87
C LYS A 231 -4.30 -30.15 -2.01
N PHE A 232 -4.06 -29.29 -3.01
CA PHE A 232 -5.03 -28.99 -4.09
C PHE A 232 -4.49 -29.28 -5.49
N LYS A 233 -3.42 -30.05 -5.63
CA LYS A 233 -2.84 -30.51 -6.92
C LYS A 233 -2.52 -29.38 -7.88
N GLY A 234 -2.15 -28.20 -7.36
CA GLY A 234 -1.82 -27.02 -8.14
C GLY A 234 -2.98 -26.06 -8.43
N GLY A 235 -4.17 -26.38 -8.00
CA GLY A 235 -5.39 -25.58 -8.21
C GLY A 235 -6.27 -26.12 -9.36
N PRO A 236 -7.37 -25.40 -9.71
CA PRO A 236 -7.82 -24.14 -9.13
C PRO A 236 -8.43 -24.27 -7.74
N VAL A 237 -8.16 -23.32 -6.84
CA VAL A 237 -8.66 -23.33 -5.46
C VAL A 237 -9.15 -21.94 -5.02
N GLY A 238 -10.25 -21.91 -4.25
CA GLY A 238 -10.83 -20.66 -3.75
C GLY A 238 -9.97 -20.04 -2.65
N ILE A 239 -10.02 -18.70 -2.51
CA ILE A 239 -9.22 -17.95 -1.52
C ILE A 239 -9.50 -18.38 -0.08
N SER A 240 -10.78 -18.59 0.28
CA SER A 240 -11.18 -19.03 1.61
C SER A 240 -10.62 -20.42 1.97
N THR A 241 -10.55 -21.30 0.97
CA THR A 241 -9.98 -22.65 1.14
C THR A 241 -8.46 -22.57 1.36
N ILE A 242 -7.75 -21.69 0.62
CA ILE A 242 -6.33 -21.43 0.85
C ILE A 242 -6.11 -20.87 2.24
N ALA A 243 -6.90 -19.86 2.64
CA ALA A 243 -6.84 -19.19 3.91
C ALA A 243 -6.96 -20.19 5.08
N THR A 244 -7.97 -21.05 5.02
CA THR A 244 -8.15 -22.14 6.00
C THR A 244 -6.96 -23.10 6.00
N ALA A 245 -6.43 -23.45 4.84
CA ALA A 245 -5.33 -24.41 4.71
C ALA A 245 -4.00 -23.90 5.28
N VAL A 246 -3.76 -22.59 5.26
CA VAL A 246 -2.55 -21.94 5.78
C VAL A 246 -2.75 -21.29 7.16
N GLY A 247 -3.99 -21.20 7.65
CA GLY A 247 -4.32 -20.60 8.95
C GLY A 247 -4.20 -19.07 8.95
N GLU A 248 -4.63 -18.42 7.85
CA GLU A 248 -4.59 -16.96 7.69
C GLU A 248 -5.95 -16.44 7.25
N GLU A 249 -6.22 -15.14 7.39
CA GLU A 249 -7.44 -14.52 6.89
C GLU A 249 -7.44 -14.37 5.38
N SER A 250 -8.58 -14.59 4.72
CA SER A 250 -8.73 -14.46 3.27
C SER A 250 -8.35 -13.07 2.77
N GLY A 251 -8.72 -12.02 3.51
CA GLY A 251 -8.39 -10.64 3.19
C GLY A 251 -6.89 -10.37 3.20
N THR A 252 -6.18 -10.90 4.20
CA THR A 252 -4.72 -10.78 4.30
C THR A 252 -4.03 -11.44 3.10
N ILE A 253 -4.47 -12.63 2.71
CA ILE A 253 -3.89 -13.30 1.54
C ILE A 253 -4.14 -12.47 0.27
N GLU A 254 -5.36 -11.97 0.08
CA GLU A 254 -5.75 -11.21 -1.12
C GLU A 254 -5.05 -9.85 -1.24
N GLU A 255 -4.78 -9.19 -0.11
CA GLU A 255 -4.20 -7.84 -0.12
C GLU A 255 -2.67 -7.82 -0.01
N VAL A 256 -2.09 -8.79 0.70
CA VAL A 256 -0.66 -8.74 1.03
C VAL A 256 0.17 -9.72 0.20
N TYR A 257 -0.29 -10.96 0.05
CA TYR A 257 0.50 -12.04 -0.57
C TYR A 257 0.18 -12.25 -2.04
N GLU A 258 -1.11 -12.37 -2.38
CA GLU A 258 -1.56 -12.70 -3.75
C GLU A 258 -1.05 -11.71 -4.81
N PRO A 259 -1.09 -10.36 -4.60
CA PRO A 259 -0.66 -9.42 -5.62
C PRO A 259 0.81 -9.61 -6.03
N PHE A 260 1.68 -9.84 -5.06
CA PHE A 260 3.08 -10.08 -5.33
C PHE A 260 3.32 -11.43 -6.02
N LEU A 261 2.67 -12.49 -5.54
CA LEU A 261 2.77 -13.82 -6.15
C LEU A 261 2.29 -13.85 -7.60
N ILE A 262 1.24 -13.08 -7.92
CA ILE A 262 0.73 -12.95 -9.30
C ILE A 262 1.72 -12.14 -10.15
N GLN A 263 2.20 -11.00 -9.66
CA GLN A 263 3.14 -10.16 -10.39
C GLN A 263 4.43 -10.90 -10.71
N GLU A 264 4.97 -11.63 -9.76
CA GLU A 264 6.16 -12.46 -9.94
C GLU A 264 5.89 -13.73 -10.75
N GLY A 265 4.63 -13.96 -11.12
CA GLY A 265 4.24 -15.11 -11.94
C GLY A 265 4.35 -16.45 -11.23
N PHE A 266 4.23 -16.52 -9.91
CA PHE A 266 4.12 -17.77 -9.14
C PHE A 266 2.68 -18.26 -9.06
N LEU A 267 1.71 -17.35 -9.09
CA LEU A 267 0.29 -17.61 -8.97
C LEU A 267 -0.46 -16.96 -10.14
N GLN A 268 -1.54 -17.56 -10.56
CA GLN A 268 -2.48 -16.96 -11.52
C GLN A 268 -3.91 -17.04 -11.00
N ARG A 269 -4.71 -16.01 -11.34
CA ARG A 269 -6.13 -15.95 -10.99
C ARG A 269 -6.96 -16.44 -12.18
N THR A 270 -7.79 -17.42 -11.97
CA THR A 270 -8.71 -17.97 -12.97
C THR A 270 -10.16 -17.79 -12.52
N PRO A 271 -11.17 -17.91 -13.41
CA PRO A 271 -12.58 -17.84 -13.00
C PRO A 271 -12.98 -18.91 -11.96
N ARG A 272 -12.23 -20.00 -11.86
CA ARG A 272 -12.48 -21.09 -10.91
C ARG A 272 -11.72 -20.94 -9.59
N GLY A 273 -10.75 -20.04 -9.52
CA GLY A 273 -9.90 -19.84 -8.34
C GLY A 273 -8.44 -19.57 -8.69
N ARG A 274 -7.56 -19.81 -7.73
CA ARG A 274 -6.12 -19.57 -7.84
C ARG A 274 -5.40 -20.85 -8.25
N GLU A 275 -4.46 -20.72 -9.17
CA GLU A 275 -3.62 -21.82 -9.67
C GLU A 275 -2.15 -21.42 -9.59
N VAL A 276 -1.29 -22.37 -9.23
CA VAL A 276 0.15 -22.15 -9.27
C VAL A 276 0.70 -22.35 -10.68
N THR A 277 1.71 -21.59 -11.02
CA THR A 277 2.37 -21.64 -12.31
C THR A 277 3.53 -22.64 -12.34
N GLN A 278 4.09 -22.91 -13.51
CA GLN A 278 5.30 -23.73 -13.64
C GLN A 278 6.50 -23.12 -12.90
N LYS A 279 6.56 -21.77 -12.79
CA LYS A 279 7.59 -21.06 -12.03
C LYS A 279 7.54 -21.47 -10.56
N ALA A 280 6.35 -21.59 -9.96
CA ALA A 280 6.19 -22.03 -8.58
C ALA A 280 6.64 -23.46 -8.35
N TYR A 281 6.32 -24.39 -9.27
CA TYR A 281 6.79 -25.78 -9.20
C TYR A 281 8.31 -25.86 -9.25
N LYS A 282 8.95 -25.12 -10.17
CA LYS A 282 10.41 -25.07 -10.29
C LYS A 282 11.07 -24.52 -9.03
N HIS A 283 10.54 -23.41 -8.53
CA HIS A 283 11.03 -22.73 -7.32
C HIS A 283 10.99 -23.65 -6.09
N LEU A 284 9.90 -24.38 -5.90
CA LEU A 284 9.74 -25.30 -4.77
C LEU A 284 10.30 -26.72 -5.02
N ASN A 285 11.00 -26.92 -6.14
CA ASN A 285 11.55 -28.24 -6.54
C ASN A 285 10.47 -29.34 -6.57
N LYS A 286 9.25 -29.01 -6.98
CA LYS A 286 8.13 -29.96 -7.12
C LYS A 286 7.88 -30.28 -8.59
N LYS A 287 7.34 -31.47 -8.86
CA LYS A 287 6.93 -31.84 -10.22
C LYS A 287 5.47 -31.47 -10.45
N PRO A 288 5.14 -30.79 -11.56
CA PRO A 288 3.76 -30.54 -11.91
C PRO A 288 3.01 -31.85 -12.15
N PRO A 289 1.71 -31.96 -11.80
CA PRO A 289 0.91 -33.14 -12.11
C PRO A 289 0.82 -33.34 -13.65
N ALA A 290 0.75 -34.61 -14.07
CA ALA A 290 0.58 -34.95 -15.49
C ALA A 290 -0.72 -34.33 -16.02
N GLY A 291 -0.62 -33.42 -17.01
CA GLY A 291 -1.75 -32.68 -17.57
C GLY A 291 -1.80 -31.18 -17.21
N HIS A 292 -0.92 -30.68 -16.38
CA HIS A 292 -0.72 -29.23 -16.13
C HIS A 292 0.17 -28.62 -17.24
N ALA A 293 -0.25 -28.78 -18.50
CA ALA A 293 0.33 -28.01 -19.60
C ALA A 293 -0.27 -26.60 -19.52
N SER A 294 0.49 -25.66 -19.00
CA SER A 294 0.10 -24.25 -19.00
C SER A 294 -0.01 -23.75 -20.43
N ASN A 295 -1.22 -23.42 -20.85
CA ASN A 295 -1.45 -22.43 -21.90
C ASN A 295 -1.07 -21.04 -21.31
N THR A 296 0.20 -20.80 -21.08
CA THR A 296 0.71 -19.46 -20.82
C THR A 296 1.31 -18.98 -22.13
N PRO A 297 0.71 -17.99 -22.83
CA PRO A 297 1.45 -17.25 -23.84
C PRO A 297 2.62 -16.60 -23.12
N GLU A 298 3.83 -16.80 -23.62
CA GLU A 298 4.97 -15.96 -23.26
C GLU A 298 4.58 -14.52 -23.64
N LEU A 299 4.19 -13.72 -22.65
CA LEU A 299 4.06 -12.28 -22.80
C LEU A 299 5.47 -11.71 -22.72
N PHE A 300 5.90 -11.16 -23.87
CA PHE A 300 7.13 -10.41 -24.08
C PHE A 300 7.29 -9.23 -23.14
#